data_fef29a74cd4ad92c35064d6e1ac58d5a
#
_entry.id   fef29a74cd4ad92c35064d6e1ac58d5a
#
_cell.length_a   1.000
_cell.length_b   1.000
_cell.length_c   1.000
_cell.angle_alpha   90.00
_cell.angle_beta   90.00
_cell.angle_gamma   90.00
#
_symmetry.space_group_name_H-M   'P 1'
#
loop_
_entity.id
_entity.type
_entity.pdbx_description
1 polymer ?
#
loop_
_entity_poly.entity_id
_entity_poly.type
_entity_poly.pdbx_seq_one_letter_code
_entity_poly.pdbx_strand_id
1 'polypeptide(L)'
;MSITRLALKIAAPLPQLESFERFLFIGPHPDDIEIGAGATAAKLAAAGKRVCFLICTDGRFGSAEIAPEELVAIRQTEARASAAALGVKDVRFLPFSDGGFYDVRALVSGLAKVVGDFKPDVIFAPDHCVTSECHIDHLNTGRAAAEIAYFAPYARLMAEHGAEAAPVKALAYYMTAKPNSYVKTSKELLNRQLASVFDCHKSQFAPGCAEGRAIALYLRLRSADFGLRSACAHAEGFRVLGVTQMHCLPEAGN
;
A
#
# COMPACT_ATOMS: atom_id res chain seq x y z
N MET A 1 16.89 -18.56 -16.67
CA MET A 1 16.88 -17.09 -16.44
C MET A 1 17.42 -16.45 -17.70
N SER A 2 16.74 -15.43 -18.29
CA SER A 2 17.26 -14.82 -19.53
C SER A 2 18.50 -13.97 -19.22
N ILE A 3 19.42 -13.87 -20.19
CA ILE A 3 20.64 -13.04 -20.08
C ILE A 3 20.26 -11.56 -19.82
N THR A 4 19.20 -11.08 -20.48
CA THR A 4 18.65 -9.74 -20.29
C THR A 4 18.25 -9.50 -18.82
N ARG A 5 17.56 -10.43 -18.19
CA ARG A 5 17.20 -10.31 -16.76
C ARG A 5 18.42 -10.27 -15.84
N LEU A 6 19.45 -11.05 -16.13
CA LEU A 6 20.68 -11.04 -15.34
C LEU A 6 21.43 -9.71 -15.49
N ALA A 7 21.55 -9.22 -16.70
CA ALA A 7 22.17 -7.92 -16.99
C ALA A 7 21.41 -6.77 -16.34
N LEU A 8 20.06 -6.77 -16.38
CA LEU A 8 19.24 -5.73 -15.75
C LEU A 8 19.33 -5.73 -14.22
N LYS A 9 19.53 -6.87 -13.57
CA LYS A 9 19.77 -6.90 -12.11
C LYS A 9 21.04 -6.15 -11.70
N ILE A 10 22.01 -6.10 -12.58
CA ILE A 10 23.29 -5.42 -12.34
C ILE A 10 23.20 -3.94 -12.78
N ALA A 11 22.65 -3.69 -13.95
CA ALA A 11 22.61 -2.34 -14.54
C ALA A 11 21.50 -1.43 -13.97
N ALA A 12 20.41 -2.04 -13.50
CA ALA A 12 19.25 -1.34 -12.89
C ALA A 12 18.78 -2.10 -11.66
N PRO A 13 19.56 -2.12 -10.56
CA PRO A 13 19.19 -2.83 -9.34
C PRO A 13 17.90 -2.26 -8.75
N LEU A 14 17.14 -3.12 -8.07
CA LEU A 14 15.94 -2.67 -7.35
C LEU A 14 16.33 -1.72 -6.22
N PRO A 15 15.52 -0.69 -6.00
CA PRO A 15 15.71 0.23 -4.87
C PRO A 15 15.68 -0.50 -3.54
N GLN A 16 16.59 -0.13 -2.64
CA GLN A 16 16.57 -0.60 -1.25
C GLN A 16 15.55 0.23 -0.47
N LEU A 17 14.34 -0.30 -0.26
CA LEU A 17 13.23 0.45 0.31
C LEU A 17 13.57 1.15 1.63
N GLU A 18 14.27 0.45 2.54
CA GLU A 18 14.58 0.96 3.87
C GLU A 18 15.62 2.10 3.89
N SER A 19 16.28 2.37 2.77
CA SER A 19 17.25 3.48 2.64
C SER A 19 16.59 4.85 2.46
N PHE A 20 15.30 4.88 2.18
CA PHE A 20 14.54 6.12 1.97
C PHE A 20 13.98 6.69 3.27
N GLU A 21 13.42 7.92 3.20
CA GLU A 21 12.97 8.67 4.39
C GLU A 21 11.45 8.90 4.41
N ARG A 22 10.78 8.98 3.25
CA ARG A 22 9.39 9.40 3.15
C ARG A 22 8.58 8.35 2.40
N PHE A 23 7.58 7.81 3.09
CA PHE A 23 6.79 6.67 2.62
C PHE A 23 5.30 7.01 2.61
N LEU A 24 4.68 6.93 1.45
CA LEU A 24 3.24 7.06 1.28
C LEU A 24 2.66 5.67 1.03
N PHE A 25 1.79 5.21 1.93
CA PHE A 25 1.02 3.99 1.76
C PHE A 25 -0.38 4.38 1.30
N ILE A 26 -0.79 3.87 0.15
CA ILE A 26 -2.09 4.14 -0.48
C ILE A 26 -2.94 2.89 -0.35
N GLY A 27 -4.07 2.99 0.35
CA GLY A 27 -5.08 1.95 0.49
C GLY A 27 -6.35 2.28 -0.28
N PRO A 28 -6.96 1.33 -0.98
CA PRO A 28 -8.31 1.49 -1.52
C PRO A 28 -9.32 1.80 -0.42
N HIS A 29 -9.34 0.97 0.64
CA HIS A 29 -10.28 1.08 1.76
C HIS A 29 -9.55 1.23 3.10
N PRO A 30 -10.28 1.64 4.17
CA PRO A 30 -9.77 1.59 5.54
C PRO A 30 -9.56 0.12 5.96
N ASP A 31 -8.34 -0.36 6.08
CA ASP A 31 -7.82 -1.69 6.50
C ASP A 31 -6.80 -2.30 5.51
N ASP A 32 -6.85 -1.97 4.22
CA ASP A 32 -6.02 -2.59 3.19
C ASP A 32 -4.51 -2.38 3.39
N ILE A 33 -4.12 -1.20 3.88
CA ILE A 33 -2.69 -0.89 4.14
C ILE A 33 -2.17 -1.80 5.23
N GLU A 34 -2.93 -1.96 6.29
CA GLU A 34 -2.58 -2.78 7.44
C GLU A 34 -2.47 -4.25 7.06
N ILE A 35 -3.41 -4.76 6.27
CA ILE A 35 -3.40 -6.14 5.76
C ILE A 35 -2.22 -6.33 4.81
N GLY A 36 -1.98 -5.39 3.91
CA GLY A 36 -0.99 -5.54 2.84
C GLY A 36 0.46 -5.27 3.24
N ALA A 37 0.70 -4.33 4.17
CA ALA A 37 2.02 -3.78 4.47
C ALA A 37 2.18 -3.26 5.92
N GLY A 38 1.31 -3.67 6.84
CA GLY A 38 1.25 -3.12 8.20
C GLY A 38 2.52 -3.32 9.01
N ALA A 39 3.17 -4.49 8.92
CA ALA A 39 4.43 -4.73 9.63
C ALA A 39 5.58 -3.86 9.10
N THR A 40 5.63 -3.63 7.78
CA THR A 40 6.60 -2.70 7.16
C THR A 40 6.34 -1.27 7.58
N ALA A 41 5.09 -0.81 7.56
CA ALA A 41 4.72 0.52 8.01
C ALA A 41 5.12 0.76 9.48
N ALA A 42 4.84 -0.21 10.36
CA ALA A 42 5.24 -0.16 11.76
C ALA A 42 6.77 -0.13 11.95
N LYS A 43 7.51 -0.91 11.17
CA LYS A 43 8.98 -0.91 11.18
C LYS A 43 9.54 0.44 10.79
N LEU A 44 9.05 1.02 9.69
CA LEU A 44 9.50 2.31 9.19
C LEU A 44 9.17 3.45 10.17
N ALA A 45 7.97 3.45 10.74
CA ALA A 45 7.57 4.41 11.76
C ALA A 45 8.46 4.31 13.02
N ALA A 46 8.74 3.08 13.49
CA ALA A 46 9.63 2.84 14.64
C ALA A 46 11.09 3.28 14.37
N ALA A 47 11.51 3.24 13.09
CA ALA A 47 12.82 3.75 12.66
C ALA A 47 12.86 5.29 12.50
N GLY A 48 11.79 6.01 12.87
CA GLY A 48 11.72 7.47 12.79
C GLY A 48 11.47 8.00 11.37
N LYS A 49 11.13 7.14 10.41
CA LYS A 49 10.81 7.54 9.04
C LYS A 49 9.46 8.29 8.98
N ARG A 50 9.31 9.15 7.98
CA ARG A 50 8.04 9.83 7.72
C ARG A 50 7.10 8.91 6.96
N VAL A 51 6.06 8.44 7.62
CA VAL A 51 5.06 7.53 7.06
C VAL A 51 3.70 8.24 7.02
N CYS A 52 3.05 8.21 5.87
CA CYS A 52 1.69 8.70 5.67
C CYS A 52 0.81 7.57 5.11
N PHE A 53 -0.39 7.41 5.66
CA PHE A 53 -1.45 6.57 5.11
C PHE A 53 -2.43 7.44 4.33
N LEU A 54 -2.73 7.05 3.09
CA LEU A 54 -3.74 7.65 2.25
C LEU A 54 -4.80 6.62 1.91
N ILE A 55 -6.03 6.85 2.33
CA ILE A 55 -7.17 5.98 2.05
C ILE A 55 -8.00 6.64 0.96
N CYS A 56 -8.23 5.91 -0.15
CA CYS A 56 -8.83 6.46 -1.35
C CYS A 56 -10.35 6.52 -1.30
N THR A 57 -11.00 5.48 -0.75
CA THR A 57 -12.46 5.40 -0.67
C THR A 57 -12.92 5.27 0.78
N ASP A 58 -14.15 5.65 1.02
CA ASP A 58 -14.69 5.78 2.37
C ASP A 58 -15.20 4.45 2.97
N GLY A 59 -15.30 3.39 2.15
CA GLY A 59 -15.70 2.06 2.59
C GLY A 59 -17.16 1.94 3.05
N ARG A 60 -18.03 2.85 2.59
CA ARG A 60 -19.46 2.95 3.03
C ARG A 60 -20.30 1.72 2.77
N PHE A 61 -19.90 0.89 1.81
CA PHE A 61 -20.65 -0.33 1.46
C PHE A 61 -20.07 -1.60 2.12
N GLY A 62 -19.14 -1.46 3.04
CA GLY A 62 -18.50 -2.59 3.74
C GLY A 62 -19.37 -3.26 4.82
N SER A 63 -20.62 -2.83 5.04
CA SER A 63 -21.56 -3.47 5.96
C SER A 63 -22.96 -3.48 5.37
N ALA A 64 -23.66 -4.60 5.55
CA ALA A 64 -25.09 -4.70 5.22
C ALA A 64 -26.02 -4.20 6.36
N GLU A 65 -25.49 -4.01 7.56
CA GLU A 65 -26.26 -3.70 8.77
C GLU A 65 -26.18 -2.24 9.20
N ILE A 66 -25.05 -1.59 8.92
CA ILE A 66 -24.78 -0.20 9.32
C ILE A 66 -25.08 0.71 8.14
N ALA A 67 -25.77 1.82 8.39
CA ALA A 67 -26.06 2.81 7.36
C ALA A 67 -24.77 3.37 6.76
N PRO A 68 -24.69 3.59 5.41
CA PRO A 68 -23.44 4.00 4.75
C PRO A 68 -22.80 5.25 5.35
N GLU A 69 -23.56 6.27 5.68
CA GLU A 69 -23.04 7.53 6.24
C GLU A 69 -22.46 7.34 7.65
N GLU A 70 -23.08 6.48 8.46
CA GLU A 70 -22.60 6.12 9.79
C GLU A 70 -21.33 5.28 9.68
N LEU A 71 -21.29 4.31 8.75
CA LEU A 71 -20.15 3.44 8.54
C LEU A 71 -18.89 4.22 8.14
N VAL A 72 -19.01 5.26 7.30
CA VAL A 72 -17.90 6.13 6.94
C VAL A 72 -17.21 6.72 8.18
N ALA A 73 -17.98 7.28 9.11
CA ALA A 73 -17.44 7.88 10.32
C ALA A 73 -16.75 6.85 11.22
N ILE A 74 -17.35 5.67 11.35
CA ILE A 74 -16.78 4.52 12.10
C ILE A 74 -15.45 4.11 11.46
N ARG A 75 -15.42 3.81 10.16
CA ARG A 75 -14.23 3.32 9.46
C ARG A 75 -13.09 4.34 9.45
N GLN A 76 -13.38 5.63 9.34
CA GLN A 76 -12.35 6.67 9.47
C GLN A 76 -11.74 6.70 10.88
N THR A 77 -12.55 6.50 11.92
CA THR A 77 -12.07 6.42 13.30
C THR A 77 -11.20 5.17 13.51
N GLU A 78 -11.66 4.04 13.02
CA GLU A 78 -10.94 2.77 13.06
C GLU A 78 -9.59 2.85 12.33
N ALA A 79 -9.55 3.42 11.12
CA ALA A 79 -8.31 3.61 10.36
C ALA A 79 -7.29 4.52 11.06
N ARG A 80 -7.76 5.58 11.74
CA ARG A 80 -6.85 6.42 12.54
C ARG A 80 -6.30 5.67 13.75
N ALA A 81 -7.14 4.89 14.43
CA ALA A 81 -6.72 4.06 15.57
C ALA A 81 -5.73 2.98 15.14
N SER A 82 -5.99 2.33 14.01
CA SER A 82 -5.15 1.30 13.41
C SER A 82 -3.76 1.85 13.02
N ALA A 83 -3.73 2.98 12.31
CA ALA A 83 -2.49 3.67 11.95
C ALA A 83 -1.68 4.05 13.22
N ALA A 84 -2.34 4.58 14.25
CA ALA A 84 -1.70 4.92 15.53
C ALA A 84 -1.11 3.68 16.22
N ALA A 85 -1.78 2.53 16.18
CA ALA A 85 -1.25 1.26 16.70
C ALA A 85 0.03 0.82 15.98
N LEU A 86 0.19 1.18 14.69
CA LEU A 86 1.41 0.97 13.92
C LEU A 86 2.45 2.07 14.11
N GLY A 87 2.12 3.16 14.83
CA GLY A 87 3.00 4.31 15.06
C GLY A 87 2.93 5.38 13.96
N VAL A 88 1.94 5.29 13.06
CA VAL A 88 1.72 6.25 11.98
C VAL A 88 0.74 7.33 12.45
N LYS A 89 1.11 8.60 12.25
CA LYS A 89 0.33 9.76 12.73
C LYS A 89 -0.34 10.54 11.59
N ASP A 90 0.22 10.51 10.38
CA ASP A 90 -0.35 11.19 9.20
C ASP A 90 -1.29 10.23 8.48
N VAL A 91 -2.60 10.45 8.62
CA VAL A 91 -3.65 9.64 7.97
C VAL A 91 -4.56 10.58 7.19
N ARG A 92 -4.61 10.40 5.89
CA ARG A 92 -5.37 11.21 4.95
C ARG A 92 -6.44 10.38 4.26
N PHE A 93 -7.53 11.03 3.88
CA PHE A 93 -8.65 10.42 3.19
C PHE A 93 -9.00 11.23 1.95
N LEU A 94 -9.26 10.53 0.83
CA LEU A 94 -9.91 11.12 -0.32
C LEU A 94 -11.43 10.96 -0.19
N PRO A 95 -12.22 11.83 -0.82
CA PRO A 95 -13.68 11.88 -0.62
C PRO A 95 -14.42 10.96 -1.61
N PHE A 96 -13.86 9.81 -1.97
CA PHE A 96 -14.50 8.91 -2.94
C PHE A 96 -15.32 7.83 -2.23
N SER A 97 -16.49 7.52 -2.81
CA SER A 97 -17.27 6.35 -2.42
C SER A 97 -16.57 5.08 -2.91
N ASP A 98 -16.69 3.96 -2.19
CA ASP A 98 -16.21 2.66 -2.66
C ASP A 98 -17.11 2.06 -3.75
N GLY A 99 -16.71 0.87 -4.27
CA GLY A 99 -17.44 0.15 -5.31
C GLY A 99 -17.29 0.71 -6.71
N GLY A 100 -16.29 1.57 -6.96
CA GLY A 100 -16.06 2.17 -8.29
C GLY A 100 -16.96 3.35 -8.62
N PHE A 101 -17.77 3.83 -7.67
CA PHE A 101 -18.70 4.95 -7.89
C PHE A 101 -18.00 6.32 -7.83
N TYR A 102 -16.94 6.48 -8.62
CA TYR A 102 -16.16 7.71 -8.75
C TYR A 102 -15.52 7.83 -10.14
N ASP A 103 -15.17 9.04 -10.51
CA ASP A 103 -14.37 9.28 -11.71
C ASP A 103 -12.90 8.91 -11.47
N VAL A 104 -12.34 8.03 -12.31
CA VAL A 104 -10.96 7.54 -12.17
C VAL A 104 -9.94 8.67 -12.36
N ARG A 105 -10.22 9.65 -13.23
CA ARG A 105 -9.32 10.81 -13.40
C ARG A 105 -9.32 11.72 -12.18
N ALA A 106 -10.47 11.84 -11.50
CA ALA A 106 -10.56 12.54 -10.23
C ALA A 106 -9.74 11.83 -9.14
N LEU A 107 -9.78 10.48 -9.10
CA LEU A 107 -8.92 9.69 -8.20
C LEU A 107 -7.44 9.97 -8.47
N VAL A 108 -7.00 9.90 -9.73
CA VAL A 108 -5.60 10.20 -10.12
C VAL A 108 -5.21 11.61 -9.67
N SER A 109 -6.07 12.62 -9.89
CA SER A 109 -5.80 13.99 -9.46
C SER A 109 -5.76 14.14 -7.94
N GLY A 110 -6.61 13.40 -7.22
CA GLY A 110 -6.59 13.32 -5.76
C GLY A 110 -5.26 12.78 -5.24
N LEU A 111 -4.79 11.67 -5.82
CA LEU A 111 -3.49 11.09 -5.49
C LEU A 111 -2.35 12.07 -5.81
N ALA A 112 -2.37 12.71 -6.99
CA ALA A 112 -1.34 13.67 -7.39
C ALA A 112 -1.18 14.80 -6.37
N LYS A 113 -2.29 15.37 -5.88
CA LYS A 113 -2.27 16.44 -4.87
C LYS A 113 -1.62 15.98 -3.56
N VAL A 114 -1.96 14.77 -3.08
CA VAL A 114 -1.36 14.24 -1.86
C VAL A 114 0.13 13.92 -2.06
N VAL A 115 0.50 13.34 -3.21
CA VAL A 115 1.90 13.06 -3.56
C VAL A 115 2.70 14.35 -3.68
N GLY A 116 2.17 15.39 -4.32
CA GLY A 116 2.81 16.70 -4.45
C GLY A 116 2.99 17.42 -3.11
N ASP A 117 2.05 17.29 -2.17
CA ASP A 117 2.13 17.87 -0.83
C ASP A 117 3.08 17.08 0.09
N PHE A 118 2.90 15.77 0.17
CA PHE A 118 3.70 14.91 1.05
C PHE A 118 5.12 14.71 0.53
N LYS A 119 5.33 14.69 -0.79
CA LYS A 119 6.63 14.47 -1.50
C LYS A 119 7.31 13.16 -1.06
N PRO A 120 6.68 12.00 -1.27
CA PRO A 120 7.25 10.72 -0.88
C PRO A 120 8.46 10.35 -1.74
N ASP A 121 9.40 9.59 -1.16
CA ASP A 121 10.42 8.86 -1.90
C ASP A 121 9.86 7.55 -2.46
N VAL A 122 8.99 6.89 -1.68
CA VAL A 122 8.39 5.59 -2.02
C VAL A 122 6.88 5.66 -1.87
N ILE A 123 6.17 5.14 -2.87
CA ILE A 123 4.74 4.89 -2.82
C ILE A 123 4.50 3.39 -2.66
N PHE A 124 3.67 2.99 -1.68
CA PHE A 124 3.11 1.66 -1.55
C PHE A 124 1.66 1.67 -2.01
N ALA A 125 1.24 0.66 -2.79
CA ALA A 125 -0.12 0.55 -3.31
C ALA A 125 -0.51 -0.92 -3.53
N PRO A 126 -1.80 -1.27 -3.69
CA PRO A 126 -2.21 -2.63 -4.03
C PRO A 126 -1.72 -3.03 -5.43
N ASP A 127 -1.38 -4.31 -5.61
CA ASP A 127 -0.90 -4.81 -6.90
C ASP A 127 -2.06 -5.08 -7.88
N HIS A 128 -2.32 -4.15 -8.76
CA HIS A 128 -3.35 -4.25 -9.80
C HIS A 128 -3.08 -5.30 -10.89
N CYS A 129 -1.90 -5.95 -10.88
CA CYS A 129 -1.53 -7.00 -11.84
C CYS A 129 -1.83 -8.41 -11.32
N VAL A 130 -2.44 -8.56 -10.14
CA VAL A 130 -2.87 -9.85 -9.61
C VAL A 130 -4.11 -10.31 -10.36
N THR A 131 -4.02 -11.46 -11.04
CA THR A 131 -5.10 -11.96 -11.93
C THR A 131 -6.38 -12.35 -11.20
N SER A 132 -6.31 -12.65 -9.91
CA SER A 132 -7.45 -12.98 -9.06
C SER A 132 -8.04 -11.76 -8.36
N GLU A 133 -7.45 -10.56 -8.51
CA GLU A 133 -8.03 -9.35 -7.95
C GLU A 133 -9.21 -8.89 -8.81
N CYS A 134 -10.39 -8.89 -8.22
CA CYS A 134 -11.63 -8.50 -8.88
C CYS A 134 -12.22 -7.20 -8.32
N HIS A 135 -11.69 -6.71 -7.19
CA HIS A 135 -12.24 -5.50 -6.57
C HIS A 135 -11.81 -4.26 -7.36
N ILE A 136 -12.79 -3.57 -7.94
CA ILE A 136 -12.53 -2.45 -8.85
C ILE A 136 -11.73 -1.33 -8.19
N ASP A 137 -11.93 -1.07 -6.89
CA ASP A 137 -11.21 -0.03 -6.16
C ASP A 137 -9.74 -0.37 -5.99
N HIS A 138 -9.39 -1.65 -5.77
CA HIS A 138 -8.00 -2.13 -5.72
C HIS A 138 -7.32 -1.94 -7.07
N LEU A 139 -8.01 -2.34 -8.16
CA LEU A 139 -7.50 -2.21 -9.52
C LEU A 139 -7.27 -0.74 -9.90
N ASN A 140 -8.24 0.12 -9.62
CA ASN A 140 -8.17 1.54 -9.94
C ASN A 140 -7.10 2.26 -9.09
N THR A 141 -7.06 1.99 -7.79
CA THR A 141 -6.06 2.57 -6.88
C THR A 141 -4.64 2.15 -7.27
N GLY A 142 -4.43 0.86 -7.56
CA GLY A 142 -3.12 0.36 -7.99
C GLY A 142 -2.65 0.97 -9.32
N ARG A 143 -3.57 1.14 -10.29
CA ARG A 143 -3.27 1.81 -11.57
C ARG A 143 -3.01 3.30 -11.42
N ALA A 144 -3.84 3.99 -10.66
CA ALA A 144 -3.66 5.41 -10.38
C ALA A 144 -2.33 5.69 -9.64
N ALA A 145 -1.98 4.84 -8.67
CA ALA A 145 -0.69 4.91 -7.98
C ALA A 145 0.49 4.70 -8.94
N ALA A 146 0.39 3.77 -9.91
CA ALA A 146 1.42 3.57 -10.93
C ALA A 146 1.61 4.80 -11.82
N GLU A 147 0.51 5.38 -12.30
CA GLU A 147 0.51 6.58 -13.12
C GLU A 147 1.20 7.73 -12.38
N ILE A 148 0.79 8.00 -11.14
CA ILE A 148 1.34 9.12 -10.38
C ILE A 148 2.77 8.84 -9.92
N ALA A 149 3.13 7.62 -9.53
CA ALA A 149 4.53 7.29 -9.20
C ALA A 149 5.47 7.59 -10.34
N TYR A 150 5.06 7.29 -11.58
CA TYR A 150 5.86 7.58 -12.77
C TYR A 150 5.90 9.08 -13.10
N PHE A 151 4.77 9.77 -13.02
CA PHE A 151 4.66 11.16 -13.44
C PHE A 151 5.00 12.19 -12.34
N ALA A 152 5.10 11.78 -11.07
CA ALA A 152 5.38 12.70 -9.95
C ALA A 152 6.60 13.63 -10.16
N PRO A 153 7.72 13.21 -10.80
CA PRO A 153 8.84 14.10 -11.07
C PRO A 153 8.57 15.14 -12.18
N TYR A 154 7.51 15.00 -12.95
CA TYR A 154 7.24 15.85 -14.13
C TYR A 154 6.34 17.04 -13.76
N ALA A 155 6.95 18.17 -13.44
CA ALA A 155 6.25 19.34 -12.90
C ALA A 155 5.05 19.82 -13.74
N ARG A 156 5.18 19.81 -15.11
CA ARG A 156 4.08 20.24 -15.99
C ARG A 156 2.89 19.27 -15.95
N LEU A 157 3.13 17.95 -15.90
CA LEU A 157 2.08 16.96 -15.76
C LEU A 157 1.40 17.02 -14.40
N MET A 158 2.17 17.20 -13.35
CA MET A 158 1.60 17.35 -12.00
C MET A 158 0.76 18.63 -11.88
N ALA A 159 1.16 19.72 -12.57
CA ALA A 159 0.38 20.95 -12.61
C ALA A 159 -1.02 20.78 -13.27
N GLU A 160 -1.18 19.91 -14.28
CA GLU A 160 -2.49 19.57 -14.86
C GLU A 160 -3.44 18.92 -13.84
N HIS A 161 -2.89 18.28 -12.80
CA HIS A 161 -3.65 17.76 -11.65
C HIS A 161 -3.82 18.77 -10.51
N GLY A 162 -3.30 20.01 -10.66
CA GLY A 162 -3.26 21.00 -9.60
C GLY A 162 -2.33 20.60 -8.44
N ALA A 163 -1.21 19.96 -8.77
CA ALA A 163 -0.24 19.40 -7.80
C ALA A 163 1.19 19.86 -8.12
N GLU A 164 2.05 19.85 -7.09
CA GLU A 164 3.48 20.05 -7.25
C GLU A 164 4.19 18.75 -7.63
N ALA A 165 5.36 18.87 -8.28
CA ALA A 165 6.23 17.73 -8.52
C ALA A 165 6.77 17.12 -7.22
N ALA A 166 7.01 15.80 -7.23
CA ALA A 166 7.52 15.06 -6.10
C ALA A 166 8.65 14.10 -6.53
N PRO A 167 9.67 13.87 -5.67
CA PRO A 167 10.84 13.08 -6.03
C PRO A 167 10.65 11.57 -5.84
N VAL A 168 9.55 11.01 -6.36
CA VAL A 168 9.26 9.57 -6.22
C VAL A 168 10.35 8.74 -6.90
N LYS A 169 10.91 7.81 -6.16
CA LYS A 169 12.05 6.96 -6.58
C LYS A 169 11.67 5.49 -6.71
N ALA A 170 10.60 5.07 -6.03
CA ALA A 170 10.13 3.70 -6.07
C ALA A 170 8.62 3.59 -5.89
N LEU A 171 8.06 2.57 -6.54
CA LEU A 171 6.71 2.07 -6.32
C LEU A 171 6.81 0.64 -5.80
N ALA A 172 6.18 0.35 -4.68
CA ALA A 172 6.16 -0.96 -4.05
C ALA A 172 4.71 -1.45 -3.95
N TYR A 173 4.39 -2.49 -4.70
CA TYR A 173 3.07 -3.08 -4.64
C TYR A 173 2.99 -4.13 -3.53
N TYR A 174 2.02 -3.99 -2.64
CA TYR A 174 1.64 -4.99 -1.65
C TYR A 174 0.50 -5.90 -2.18
N MET A 175 0.14 -6.94 -1.43
CA MET A 175 -0.83 -7.98 -1.87
C MET A 175 -0.47 -8.59 -3.24
N THR A 176 0.82 -8.66 -3.56
CA THR A 176 1.31 -9.18 -4.83
C THR A 176 1.49 -10.70 -4.81
N ALA A 177 1.23 -11.35 -5.94
CA ALA A 177 1.55 -12.75 -6.14
C ALA A 177 3.01 -12.99 -6.57
N LYS A 178 3.73 -11.92 -7.00
CA LYS A 178 5.09 -12.00 -7.55
C LYS A 178 6.04 -11.02 -6.87
N PRO A 179 6.32 -11.18 -5.55
CA PRO A 179 7.26 -10.30 -4.88
C PRO A 179 8.68 -10.50 -5.43
N ASN A 180 9.38 -9.38 -5.59
CA ASN A 180 10.79 -9.34 -6.02
C ASN A 180 11.69 -8.65 -4.98
N SER A 181 11.11 -8.12 -3.91
CA SER A 181 11.78 -7.48 -2.79
C SER A 181 11.09 -7.83 -1.46
N TYR A 182 11.86 -7.91 -0.39
CA TYR A 182 11.36 -8.31 0.93
C TYR A 182 11.86 -7.35 1.99
N VAL A 183 10.96 -6.90 2.86
CA VAL A 183 11.29 -6.17 4.08
C VAL A 183 11.25 -7.17 5.24
N LYS A 184 12.41 -7.41 5.86
CA LYS A 184 12.52 -8.28 7.03
C LYS A 184 11.80 -7.65 8.21
N THR A 185 10.95 -8.43 8.86
CA THR A 185 10.16 -8.00 10.01
C THR A 185 10.43 -8.88 11.23
N SER A 186 9.64 -8.76 12.28
CA SER A 186 9.73 -9.60 13.46
C SER A 186 8.35 -10.11 13.87
N LYS A 187 8.33 -11.04 14.81
CA LYS A 187 7.09 -11.54 15.42
C LYS A 187 6.30 -10.41 16.10
N GLU A 188 6.99 -9.46 16.73
CA GLU A 188 6.38 -8.30 17.38
C GLU A 188 5.71 -7.39 16.36
N LEU A 189 6.36 -7.13 15.22
CA LEU A 189 5.79 -6.32 14.13
C LEU A 189 4.60 -7.02 13.48
N LEU A 190 4.68 -8.34 13.26
CA LEU A 190 3.54 -9.13 12.79
C LEU A 190 2.36 -9.08 13.79
N ASN A 191 2.64 -9.20 15.09
CA ASN A 191 1.59 -9.10 16.10
C ASN A 191 0.97 -7.69 16.14
N ARG A 192 1.77 -6.63 15.97
CA ARG A 192 1.25 -5.26 15.84
C ARG A 192 0.36 -5.10 14.61
N GLN A 193 0.76 -5.66 13.46
CA GLN A 193 -0.05 -5.70 12.24
C GLN A 193 -1.39 -6.41 12.49
N LEU A 194 -1.36 -7.59 13.11
CA LEU A 194 -2.59 -8.34 13.42
C LEU A 194 -3.50 -7.55 14.37
N ALA A 195 -2.95 -6.93 15.41
CA ALA A 195 -3.71 -6.09 16.33
C ALA A 195 -4.30 -4.86 15.62
N SER A 196 -3.54 -4.19 14.73
CA SER A 196 -4.05 -3.05 13.97
C SER A 196 -5.24 -3.43 13.09
N VAL A 197 -5.24 -4.62 12.49
CA VAL A 197 -6.36 -5.12 11.69
C VAL A 197 -7.54 -5.51 12.59
N PHE A 198 -7.34 -6.44 13.54
CA PHE A 198 -8.46 -7.12 14.21
C PHE A 198 -8.95 -6.43 15.47
N ASP A 199 -8.13 -5.63 16.15
CA ASP A 199 -8.54 -4.88 17.33
C ASP A 199 -9.07 -3.49 17.00
N CYS A 200 -8.72 -2.93 15.81
CA CYS A 200 -9.14 -1.59 15.41
C CYS A 200 -10.29 -1.60 14.39
N HIS A 201 -10.26 -2.44 13.34
CA HIS A 201 -11.30 -2.48 12.30
C HIS A 201 -12.46 -3.42 12.66
N LYS A 202 -13.12 -3.15 13.78
CA LYS A 202 -14.20 -4.00 14.33
C LYS A 202 -15.48 -3.98 13.49
N SER A 203 -15.71 -2.92 12.75
CA SER A 203 -16.84 -2.84 11.81
C SER A 203 -16.71 -3.83 10.64
N GLN A 204 -15.49 -4.25 10.34
CA GLN A 204 -15.18 -5.23 9.27
C GLN A 204 -14.89 -6.62 9.84
N PHE A 205 -14.19 -6.69 10.96
CA PHE A 205 -13.73 -7.93 11.57
C PHE A 205 -14.33 -8.08 12.98
N ALA A 206 -15.61 -8.47 13.03
CA ALA A 206 -16.23 -8.78 14.32
C ALA A 206 -15.43 -9.86 15.07
N PRO A 207 -15.28 -9.77 16.39
CA PRO A 207 -14.54 -10.73 17.18
C PRO A 207 -14.96 -12.18 16.88
N GLY A 208 -14.01 -13.02 16.47
CA GLY A 208 -14.27 -14.43 16.19
C GLY A 208 -14.93 -14.72 14.83
N CYS A 209 -15.10 -13.75 13.92
CA CYS A 209 -15.63 -14.01 12.60
C CYS A 209 -14.72 -14.96 11.79
N ALA A 210 -15.30 -15.73 10.88
CA ALA A 210 -14.57 -16.72 10.08
C ALA A 210 -13.56 -16.08 9.15
N GLU A 211 -13.93 -14.97 8.54
CA GLU A 211 -13.08 -14.21 7.63
C GLU A 211 -11.84 -13.65 8.34
N GLY A 212 -12.02 -13.01 9.50
CA GLY A 212 -10.91 -12.51 10.31
C GLY A 212 -9.91 -13.61 10.69
N ARG A 213 -10.41 -14.81 11.06
CA ARG A 213 -9.52 -15.96 11.34
C ARG A 213 -8.75 -16.41 10.12
N ALA A 214 -9.39 -16.45 8.95
CA ALA A 214 -8.74 -16.84 7.69
C ALA A 214 -7.65 -15.83 7.29
N ILE A 215 -7.93 -14.52 7.37
CA ILE A 215 -6.96 -13.46 7.08
C ILE A 215 -5.80 -13.51 8.09
N ALA A 216 -6.08 -13.70 9.38
CA ALA A 216 -5.02 -13.80 10.40
C ALA A 216 -4.10 -15.00 10.15
N LEU A 217 -4.65 -16.16 9.77
CA LEU A 217 -3.85 -17.33 9.38
C LEU A 217 -3.02 -17.03 8.12
N TYR A 218 -3.65 -16.45 7.11
CA TYR A 218 -2.97 -16.06 5.87
C TYR A 218 -1.79 -15.14 6.12
N LEU A 219 -1.95 -14.09 6.92
CA LEU A 219 -0.87 -13.14 7.25
C LEU A 219 0.29 -13.82 7.98
N ARG A 220 0.00 -14.74 8.91
CA ARG A 220 1.03 -15.53 9.61
C ARG A 220 1.81 -16.43 8.66
N LEU A 221 1.11 -17.17 7.80
CA LEU A 221 1.73 -18.06 6.81
C LEU A 221 2.55 -17.28 5.78
N ARG A 222 2.01 -16.17 5.28
CA ARG A 222 2.69 -15.31 4.30
C ARG A 222 3.95 -14.68 4.89
N SER A 223 3.89 -14.20 6.13
CA SER A 223 5.04 -13.64 6.83
C SER A 223 6.16 -14.66 7.01
N ALA A 224 5.84 -15.91 7.34
CA ALA A 224 6.80 -17.00 7.47
C ALA A 224 7.38 -17.45 6.12
N ASP A 225 6.54 -17.58 5.06
CA ASP A 225 6.98 -17.92 3.71
C ASP A 225 7.96 -16.88 3.16
N PHE A 226 7.63 -15.59 3.29
CA PHE A 226 8.52 -14.51 2.85
C PHE A 226 9.77 -14.38 3.72
N GLY A 227 9.65 -14.69 5.01
CA GLY A 227 10.79 -14.84 5.91
C GLY A 227 11.78 -15.88 5.40
N LEU A 228 11.28 -17.07 5.07
CA LEU A 228 12.10 -18.16 4.50
C LEU A 228 12.80 -17.73 3.20
N ARG A 229 12.08 -17.07 2.28
CA ARG A 229 12.63 -16.57 1.00
C ARG A 229 13.68 -15.48 1.17
N SER A 230 13.68 -14.77 2.30
CA SER A 230 14.62 -13.67 2.61
C SER A 230 15.63 -14.01 3.70
N ALA A 231 15.76 -15.31 4.04
CA ALA A 231 16.66 -15.82 5.07
C ALA A 231 16.46 -15.13 6.45
N CYS A 232 15.20 -15.06 6.90
CA CYS A 232 14.83 -14.62 8.24
C CYS A 232 13.52 -15.30 8.69
N ALA A 233 13.07 -15.03 9.93
CA ALA A 233 11.87 -15.68 10.47
C ALA A 233 10.57 -15.08 9.91
N HIS A 234 10.56 -13.77 9.67
CA HIS A 234 9.38 -13.02 9.23
C HIS A 234 9.76 -11.94 8.22
N ALA A 235 8.96 -11.80 7.16
CA ALA A 235 9.10 -10.71 6.20
C ALA A 235 7.75 -10.35 5.57
N GLU A 236 7.66 -9.17 4.98
CA GLU A 236 6.66 -8.80 4.00
C GLU A 236 7.28 -8.72 2.61
N GLY A 237 6.55 -9.13 1.59
CA GLY A 237 7.04 -9.19 0.21
C GLY A 237 6.29 -8.22 -0.70
N PHE A 238 7.06 -7.51 -1.52
CA PHE A 238 6.59 -6.46 -2.40
C PHE A 238 7.07 -6.68 -3.83
N ARG A 239 6.26 -6.29 -4.80
CA ARG A 239 6.72 -6.11 -6.17
C ARG A 239 7.17 -4.67 -6.34
N VAL A 240 8.48 -4.45 -6.34
CA VAL A 240 9.10 -3.13 -6.36
C VAL A 240 9.53 -2.77 -7.77
N LEU A 241 9.23 -1.53 -8.15
CA LEU A 241 9.68 -0.89 -9.38
C LEU A 241 10.43 0.39 -9.00
N GLY A 242 11.68 0.51 -9.42
CA GLY A 242 12.40 1.79 -9.41
C GLY A 242 12.07 2.61 -10.65
N VAL A 243 12.61 3.82 -10.74
CA VAL A 243 12.35 4.74 -11.86
C VAL A 243 12.62 4.08 -13.22
N THR A 244 13.70 3.32 -13.34
CA THR A 244 14.06 2.62 -14.59
C THR A 244 13.11 1.47 -14.92
N GLN A 245 12.61 0.75 -13.92
CA GLN A 245 11.67 -0.38 -14.10
C GLN A 245 10.24 0.06 -14.40
N MET A 246 9.86 1.29 -14.08
CA MET A 246 8.52 1.81 -14.37
C MET A 246 8.28 2.06 -15.85
N HIS A 247 9.33 2.10 -16.69
CA HIS A 247 9.20 2.40 -18.10
C HIS A 247 10.24 1.66 -18.96
N CYS A 248 9.80 1.11 -20.09
CA CYS A 248 10.63 0.54 -21.16
C CYS A 248 11.47 -0.72 -20.85
N LEU A 249 11.36 -1.32 -19.69
CA LEU A 249 12.11 -2.52 -19.32
C LEU A 249 11.18 -3.67 -18.88
N PRO A 250 10.44 -4.32 -19.79
CA PRO A 250 9.43 -5.34 -19.45
C PRO A 250 10.02 -6.53 -18.68
N GLU A 251 11.29 -6.89 -18.92
CA GLU A 251 11.96 -7.98 -18.21
C GLU A 251 12.33 -7.61 -16.75
N ALA A 252 12.43 -6.34 -16.43
CA ALA A 252 12.80 -5.88 -15.09
C ALA A 252 11.62 -5.86 -14.12
N GLY A 253 10.38 -5.80 -14.62
CA GLY A 253 9.14 -5.74 -13.83
C GLY A 253 8.52 -7.09 -13.47
N ASN A 254 9.15 -8.22 -13.89
CA ASN A 254 8.61 -9.58 -13.74
C ASN A 254 9.46 -10.45 -12.81
#